data_97cc8ae98ba8d909d8d777083e38f6ab
#
_entry.id   97cc8ae98ba8d909d8d777083e38f6ab
#
_cell.length_a   1.000
_cell.length_b   1.000
_cell.length_c   1.000
_cell.angle_alpha   90.00
_cell.angle_beta   90.00
_cell.angle_gamma   90.00
#
_symmetry.space_group_name_H-M   'P 1'
#
loop_
_entity.id
_entity.type
_entity.pdbx_description
1 polymer ?
#
loop_
_entity_poly.entity_id
_entity_poly.type
_entity_poly.pdbx_seq_one_letter_code
_entity_poly.pdbx_strand_id
1 'polypeptide(L)'
;MASDLAIVGVTVIDGTGAPARPNMTVLVAGGRIQAVRAAGATPAGVEVIDGRGRYLLPGFIDSNVHLSVYGNPARRDTSVKYADHGEQLAVEFTQRALKAGVTTLRDSYGVLAPVLAVRDRVDRGELVGARIKAAGNIVGWGGPFSLTFSLTKDSELSLFQERWNDILAQDAGEELMDMTPDELRVAINRYLDKGVDFIKYGGTSHFLRPSLIGFSPRQQAVIVQEAHKRGKPVETHATSSEGLRLAVEAGIDLIQHPELMSRDLPDDLIALIVKQDALCGLRSNFTAGAFRQRHLQARAEAEARIAKLPPATTSAERWRRLEMLGENDDIQRRNSERLIKAGCRVTVATDSFLGDAPEFRRTPKGPEAEPGSGTILAIQGLVELGMTPMQAIVAGTRNGAAAAAMSKDLGTIEAGKIADLVLLSADPLADIRNIEKVEAVIAQGRRVDLARLPENPLFYRPEQEVAR
;
A
#
# COMPACT_ATOMS: atom_id res chain seq x y z
N MET A 1 31.48 4.24 2.25
CA MET A 1 31.19 5.16 3.37
C MET A 1 30.03 6.02 2.91
N ALA A 2 29.00 6.22 3.76
CA ALA A 2 27.92 7.14 3.42
C ALA A 2 28.52 8.55 3.28
N SER A 3 28.23 9.26 2.20
CA SER A 3 28.68 10.64 2.04
C SER A 3 27.89 11.52 3.01
N ASP A 4 28.54 12.40 3.73
CA ASP A 4 27.89 13.37 4.57
C ASP A 4 27.17 14.39 3.66
N LEU A 5 25.89 14.68 3.98
CA LEU A 5 25.00 15.51 3.20
C LEU A 5 24.40 16.59 4.10
N ALA A 6 24.27 17.81 3.59
CA ALA A 6 23.57 18.92 4.23
C ALA A 6 22.49 19.50 3.31
N ILE A 7 21.25 19.62 3.79
CA ILE A 7 20.15 20.31 3.11
C ILE A 7 19.97 21.65 3.84
N VAL A 8 20.23 22.77 3.16
CA VAL A 8 20.41 24.09 3.79
C VAL A 8 19.32 25.07 3.41
N GLY A 9 18.77 25.80 4.39
CA GLY A 9 17.79 26.88 4.17
C GLY A 9 16.38 26.37 3.81
N VAL A 10 16.08 25.10 4.08
CA VAL A 10 14.84 24.43 3.68
C VAL A 10 13.72 24.69 4.70
N THR A 11 12.46 24.67 4.25
CA THR A 11 11.30 24.56 5.14
C THR A 11 11.07 23.08 5.47
N VAL A 12 11.17 22.71 6.75
CA VAL A 12 10.99 21.34 7.22
C VAL A 12 9.53 21.12 7.65
N ILE A 13 8.88 20.13 7.03
CA ILE A 13 7.60 19.55 7.43
C ILE A 13 7.94 18.15 8.00
N ASP A 14 8.11 18.07 9.31
CA ASP A 14 8.82 16.97 9.94
C ASP A 14 8.00 15.64 10.09
N GLY A 15 6.75 15.64 9.66
CA GLY A 15 5.89 14.45 9.76
C GLY A 15 5.29 14.19 11.15
N THR A 16 5.61 15.03 12.16
CA THR A 16 5.04 14.87 13.51
C THR A 16 3.61 15.41 13.64
N GLY A 17 3.20 16.26 12.68
CA GLY A 17 1.97 17.06 12.74
C GLY A 17 2.18 18.46 13.34
N ALA A 18 3.40 18.79 13.74
CA ALA A 18 3.78 20.13 14.19
C ALA A 18 3.83 21.11 13.00
N PRO A 19 3.75 22.44 13.25
CA PRO A 19 3.90 23.46 12.21
C PRO A 19 5.21 23.33 11.45
N ALA A 20 5.18 23.67 10.16
CA ALA A 20 6.38 23.72 9.31
C ALA A 20 7.41 24.71 9.85
N ARG A 21 8.69 24.35 9.80
CA ARG A 21 9.81 25.16 10.31
C ARG A 21 10.63 25.70 9.14
N PRO A 22 10.56 27.01 8.83
CA PRO A 22 11.31 27.60 7.72
C PRO A 22 12.79 27.77 8.07
N ASN A 23 13.60 27.90 7.03
CA ASN A 23 15.02 28.21 7.10
C ASN A 23 15.82 27.29 8.04
N MET A 24 15.64 25.99 7.85
CA MET A 24 16.34 24.95 8.62
C MET A 24 17.51 24.37 7.83
N THR A 25 18.47 23.79 8.54
CA THR A 25 19.51 22.93 7.99
C THR A 25 19.34 21.52 8.56
N VAL A 26 19.28 20.52 7.68
CA VAL A 26 19.26 19.10 8.04
C VAL A 26 20.60 18.50 7.67
N LEU A 27 21.29 17.95 8.66
CA LEU A 27 22.58 17.28 8.50
C LEU A 27 22.38 15.77 8.52
N VAL A 28 23.01 15.10 7.56
CA VAL A 28 22.95 13.63 7.40
C VAL A 28 24.36 13.09 7.41
N ALA A 29 24.60 12.05 8.22
CA ALA A 29 25.84 11.30 8.21
C ALA A 29 25.57 9.80 8.54
N GLY A 30 26.33 8.91 7.95
CA GLY A 30 26.16 7.48 8.16
C GLY A 30 24.77 6.96 7.82
N GLY A 31 24.07 7.60 6.85
CA GLY A 31 22.71 7.23 6.46
C GLY A 31 21.61 7.74 7.39
N ARG A 32 21.96 8.49 8.46
CA ARG A 32 21.01 8.98 9.47
C ARG A 32 21.01 10.49 9.58
N ILE A 33 19.88 11.04 9.99
CA ILE A 33 19.73 12.45 10.35
C ILE A 33 20.54 12.69 11.63
N GLN A 34 21.59 13.51 11.54
CA GLN A 34 22.38 13.90 12.70
C GLN A 34 21.77 15.06 13.48
N ALA A 35 21.30 16.06 12.76
CA ALA A 35 20.74 17.26 13.36
C ALA A 35 19.72 17.95 12.45
N VAL A 36 18.73 18.57 13.07
CA VAL A 36 17.79 19.51 12.44
C VAL A 36 17.88 20.82 13.23
N ARG A 37 18.47 21.85 12.62
CA ARG A 37 18.75 23.12 13.32
C ARG A 37 18.43 24.35 12.45
N ALA A 38 18.31 25.49 13.02
CA ALA A 38 18.21 26.75 12.25
C ALA A 38 19.40 26.88 11.29
N ALA A 39 19.17 27.51 10.13
CA ALA A 39 20.22 27.70 9.13
C ALA A 39 21.42 28.46 9.75
N GLY A 40 22.62 28.02 9.38
CA GLY A 40 23.88 28.53 9.88
C GLY A 40 25.03 27.96 9.05
N ALA A 41 26.27 28.09 9.58
CA ALA A 41 27.45 27.59 8.88
C ALA A 41 27.29 26.06 8.55
N THR A 42 27.53 25.71 7.28
CA THR A 42 27.57 24.35 6.80
C THR A 42 28.94 23.75 7.09
N PRO A 43 29.03 22.48 7.57
CA PRO A 43 30.30 21.82 7.73
C PRO A 43 31.08 21.77 6.42
N ALA A 44 32.41 21.88 6.49
CA ALA A 44 33.26 21.74 5.31
C ALA A 44 33.33 20.29 4.85
N GLY A 45 33.43 20.05 3.53
CA GLY A 45 33.59 18.71 2.97
C GLY A 45 32.32 17.85 2.86
N VAL A 46 31.14 18.46 3.08
CA VAL A 46 29.85 17.78 2.90
C VAL A 46 29.25 18.09 1.53
N GLU A 47 28.45 17.16 0.95
CA GLU A 47 27.57 17.49 -0.16
C GLU A 47 26.49 18.47 0.30
N VAL A 48 26.23 19.51 -0.47
CA VAL A 48 25.23 20.53 -0.11
C VAL A 48 24.08 20.54 -1.12
N ILE A 49 22.85 20.40 -0.61
CA ILE A 49 21.63 20.66 -1.36
C ILE A 49 21.08 22.03 -0.91
N ASP A 50 20.90 22.95 -1.85
CA ASP A 50 20.23 24.23 -1.58
C ASP A 50 18.72 23.98 -1.44
N GLY A 51 18.22 24.18 -0.23
CA GLY A 51 16.81 24.01 0.12
C GLY A 51 16.00 25.29 0.17
N ARG A 52 16.58 26.46 -0.18
CA ARG A 52 15.88 27.75 -0.12
C ARG A 52 14.68 27.77 -1.05
N GLY A 53 13.50 28.13 -0.52
CA GLY A 53 12.24 28.12 -1.24
C GLY A 53 11.64 26.71 -1.48
N ARG A 54 12.20 25.70 -0.84
CA ARG A 54 11.81 24.28 -0.96
C ARG A 54 11.33 23.73 0.36
N TYR A 55 10.70 22.55 0.29
CA TYR A 55 10.03 21.90 1.41
C TYR A 55 10.57 20.49 1.57
N LEU A 56 11.04 20.15 2.77
CA LEU A 56 11.59 18.84 3.08
C LEU A 56 10.63 18.05 3.96
N LEU A 57 10.28 16.85 3.50
CA LEU A 57 9.38 15.91 4.16
C LEU A 57 10.11 14.60 4.43
N PRO A 58 9.63 13.76 5.38
CA PRO A 58 10.00 12.35 5.41
C PRO A 58 9.62 11.68 4.10
N GLY A 59 10.37 10.66 3.70
CA GLY A 59 9.98 9.81 2.58
C GLY A 59 8.60 9.21 2.77
N PHE A 60 7.81 9.13 1.69
CA PHE A 60 6.48 8.58 1.74
C PHE A 60 6.51 7.07 1.93
N ILE A 61 5.47 6.54 2.54
CA ILE A 61 5.33 5.11 2.86
C ILE A 61 3.98 4.64 2.37
N ASP A 62 3.98 3.57 1.56
CA ASP A 62 2.78 2.88 1.13
C ASP A 62 2.62 1.58 1.90
N SER A 63 1.50 1.46 2.61
CA SER A 63 1.27 0.37 3.55
C SER A 63 0.57 -0.85 2.92
N ASN A 64 0.26 -0.80 1.62
CA ASN A 64 -0.32 -1.94 0.89
C ASN A 64 -0.01 -1.84 -0.61
N VAL A 65 0.93 -2.65 -1.05
CA VAL A 65 1.28 -2.81 -2.47
C VAL A 65 1.53 -4.29 -2.79
N HIS A 66 1.67 -4.61 -4.08
CA HIS A 66 1.90 -5.97 -4.58
C HIS A 66 3.04 -5.96 -5.60
N LEU A 67 4.29 -6.14 -5.13
CA LEU A 67 5.50 -5.94 -5.94
C LEU A 67 5.68 -7.00 -7.03
N SER A 68 5.29 -8.23 -6.75
CA SER A 68 5.47 -9.38 -7.64
C SER A 68 4.17 -9.87 -8.30
N VAL A 69 3.05 -9.19 -8.04
CA VAL A 69 1.77 -9.50 -8.68
C VAL A 69 1.70 -8.81 -10.04
N TYR A 70 1.39 -9.58 -11.06
CA TYR A 70 1.24 -9.12 -12.43
C TYR A 70 0.27 -10.00 -13.20
N GLY A 71 -0.26 -9.44 -14.28
CA GLY A 71 -1.19 -10.14 -15.15
C GLY A 71 -2.59 -10.26 -14.57
N ASN A 72 -3.51 -10.62 -15.45
CA ASN A 72 -4.87 -10.98 -15.07
C ASN A 72 -4.91 -12.52 -14.93
N PRO A 73 -5.41 -13.08 -13.81
CA PRO A 73 -5.54 -14.54 -13.64
C PRO A 73 -6.27 -15.25 -14.79
N ALA A 74 -7.23 -14.59 -15.45
CA ALA A 74 -7.89 -15.12 -16.63
C ALA A 74 -6.97 -15.19 -17.87
N ARG A 75 -5.76 -14.61 -17.82
CA ARG A 75 -4.81 -14.53 -18.94
C ARG A 75 -3.57 -15.37 -18.66
N ARG A 76 -3.70 -16.67 -18.96
CA ARG A 76 -2.63 -17.65 -18.78
C ARG A 76 -1.32 -17.26 -19.48
N ASP A 77 -1.39 -16.66 -20.68
CA ASP A 77 -0.24 -16.22 -21.46
C ASP A 77 0.66 -15.22 -20.70
N THR A 78 0.07 -14.24 -20.02
CA THR A 78 0.82 -13.27 -19.21
C THR A 78 1.54 -13.96 -18.05
N SER A 79 0.82 -14.78 -17.29
CA SER A 79 1.37 -15.48 -16.11
C SER A 79 2.51 -16.42 -16.48
N VAL A 80 2.41 -17.13 -17.60
CA VAL A 80 3.50 -18.01 -18.09
C VAL A 80 4.72 -17.22 -18.52
N LYS A 81 4.53 -16.11 -19.25
CA LYS A 81 5.64 -15.35 -19.84
C LYS A 81 6.59 -14.73 -18.81
N TYR A 82 6.07 -14.32 -17.67
CA TYR A 82 6.84 -13.57 -16.67
C TYR A 82 7.01 -14.33 -15.34
N ALA A 83 6.70 -15.62 -15.29
CA ALA A 83 6.73 -16.42 -14.07
C ALA A 83 8.12 -16.43 -13.38
N ASP A 84 9.18 -16.35 -14.13
CA ASP A 84 10.58 -16.34 -13.67
C ASP A 84 11.19 -14.93 -13.57
N HIS A 85 10.39 -13.87 -13.78
CA HIS A 85 10.85 -12.48 -13.74
C HIS A 85 10.49 -11.76 -12.43
N GLY A 86 10.13 -12.47 -11.38
CA GLY A 86 9.62 -11.90 -10.13
C GLY A 86 10.56 -10.87 -9.48
N GLU A 87 11.88 -11.09 -9.49
CA GLU A 87 12.85 -10.11 -8.97
C GLU A 87 12.90 -8.84 -9.84
N GLN A 88 12.91 -8.97 -11.17
CA GLN A 88 12.95 -7.81 -12.07
C GLN A 88 11.70 -6.95 -11.93
N LEU A 89 10.52 -7.58 -11.79
CA LEU A 89 9.26 -6.88 -11.56
C LEU A 89 9.25 -6.15 -10.21
N ALA A 90 9.75 -6.80 -9.14
CA ALA A 90 9.88 -6.17 -7.83
C ALA A 90 10.90 -5.00 -7.85
N VAL A 91 12.01 -5.14 -8.58
CA VAL A 91 12.98 -4.04 -8.79
C VAL A 91 12.32 -2.87 -9.52
N GLU A 92 11.63 -3.13 -10.62
CA GLU A 92 10.93 -2.08 -11.37
C GLU A 92 9.91 -1.35 -10.49
N PHE A 93 9.09 -2.11 -9.75
CA PHE A 93 8.09 -1.52 -8.86
C PHE A 93 8.73 -0.60 -7.82
N THR A 94 9.75 -1.10 -7.08
CA THR A 94 10.38 -0.33 -6.00
C THR A 94 11.12 0.90 -6.50
N GLN A 95 11.70 0.85 -7.70
CA GLN A 95 12.38 2.00 -8.32
C GLN A 95 11.39 3.07 -8.82
N ARG A 96 10.27 2.66 -9.40
CA ARG A 96 9.20 3.60 -9.81
C ARG A 96 8.58 4.29 -8.61
N ALA A 97 8.34 3.55 -7.53
CA ALA A 97 7.85 4.12 -6.27
C ALA A 97 8.85 5.13 -5.69
N LEU A 98 10.14 4.78 -5.65
CA LEU A 98 11.19 5.67 -5.16
C LEU A 98 11.30 6.96 -5.97
N LYS A 99 11.14 6.89 -7.30
CA LYS A 99 11.13 8.05 -8.19
C LYS A 99 10.03 9.06 -7.82
N ALA A 100 8.90 8.58 -7.30
CA ALA A 100 7.80 9.41 -6.82
C ALA A 100 7.96 9.89 -5.35
N GLY A 101 9.09 9.59 -4.70
CA GLY A 101 9.32 9.94 -3.29
C GLY A 101 8.83 8.90 -2.28
N VAL A 102 8.33 7.75 -2.72
CA VAL A 102 7.94 6.64 -1.83
C VAL A 102 9.18 5.84 -1.48
N THR A 103 9.66 5.98 -0.26
CA THR A 103 10.92 5.39 0.19
C THR A 103 10.75 4.05 0.91
N THR A 104 9.52 3.70 1.28
CA THR A 104 9.21 2.42 1.94
C THR A 104 7.88 1.86 1.45
N LEU A 105 7.85 0.57 1.18
CA LEU A 105 6.72 -0.20 0.67
C LEU A 105 6.43 -1.38 1.58
N ARG A 106 5.14 -1.69 1.80
CA ARG A 106 4.70 -2.95 2.41
C ARG A 106 4.06 -3.82 1.34
N ASP A 107 4.77 -4.89 0.96
CA ASP A 107 4.29 -5.90 0.03
C ASP A 107 3.37 -6.86 0.76
N SER A 108 2.08 -6.66 0.56
CA SER A 108 1.02 -7.31 1.33
C SER A 108 0.49 -8.60 0.67
N TYR A 109 0.94 -8.91 -0.53
CA TYR A 109 0.63 -10.16 -1.24
C TYR A 109 1.53 -10.32 -2.47
N GLY A 110 2.22 -11.45 -2.55
CA GLY A 110 3.05 -11.77 -3.71
C GLY A 110 3.92 -13.00 -3.49
N VAL A 111 4.74 -13.32 -4.46
CA VAL A 111 5.72 -14.41 -4.37
C VAL A 111 6.85 -13.99 -3.44
N LEU A 112 7.02 -14.67 -2.31
CA LEU A 112 7.89 -14.24 -1.21
C LEU A 112 9.38 -14.23 -1.59
N ALA A 113 9.89 -15.30 -2.18
CA ALA A 113 11.32 -15.46 -2.41
C ALA A 113 11.95 -14.33 -3.25
N PRO A 114 11.42 -13.94 -4.43
CA PRO A 114 11.97 -12.84 -5.20
C PRO A 114 11.84 -11.49 -4.49
N VAL A 115 10.76 -11.26 -3.72
CA VAL A 115 10.58 -10.02 -2.96
C VAL A 115 11.60 -9.93 -1.83
N LEU A 116 11.87 -11.02 -1.11
CA LEU A 116 12.92 -11.05 -0.07
C LEU A 116 14.31 -10.83 -0.67
N ALA A 117 14.62 -11.41 -1.82
CA ALA A 117 15.90 -11.20 -2.50
C ALA A 117 16.11 -9.71 -2.84
N VAL A 118 15.09 -9.04 -3.37
CA VAL A 118 15.14 -7.60 -3.68
C VAL A 118 15.23 -6.77 -2.41
N ARG A 119 14.42 -7.08 -1.38
CA ARG A 119 14.47 -6.43 -0.05
C ARG A 119 15.90 -6.42 0.51
N ASP A 120 16.50 -7.59 0.56
CA ASP A 120 17.81 -7.76 1.17
C ASP A 120 18.91 -7.01 0.39
N ARG A 121 18.81 -6.93 -0.94
CA ARG A 121 19.73 -6.13 -1.78
C ARG A 121 19.55 -4.63 -1.55
N VAL A 122 18.31 -4.16 -1.41
CA VAL A 122 18.03 -2.75 -1.08
C VAL A 122 18.56 -2.42 0.32
N ASP A 123 18.32 -3.28 1.31
CA ASP A 123 18.77 -3.07 2.69
C ASP A 123 20.29 -3.04 2.83
N ARG A 124 21.01 -3.81 2.01
CA ARG A 124 22.50 -3.77 1.93
C ARG A 124 23.04 -2.62 1.08
N GLY A 125 22.17 -1.85 0.40
CA GLY A 125 22.59 -0.77 -0.50
C GLY A 125 23.22 -1.25 -1.82
N GLU A 126 23.01 -2.50 -2.19
CA GLU A 126 23.45 -3.12 -3.46
C GLU A 126 22.49 -2.76 -4.61
N LEU A 127 21.27 -2.38 -4.30
CA LEU A 127 20.24 -1.98 -5.24
C LEU A 127 19.62 -0.65 -4.79
N VAL A 128 19.48 0.29 -5.71
CA VAL A 128 18.73 1.51 -5.49
C VAL A 128 17.23 1.21 -5.67
N GLY A 129 16.45 1.43 -4.63
CA GLY A 129 15.01 1.17 -4.60
C GLY A 129 14.39 1.60 -3.29
N ALA A 130 13.06 1.66 -3.22
CA ALA A 130 12.35 1.84 -1.97
C ALA A 130 12.55 0.62 -1.06
N ARG A 131 12.66 0.86 0.25
CA ARG A 131 12.72 -0.18 1.28
C ARG A 131 11.48 -1.07 1.22
N ILE A 132 11.63 -2.35 1.45
CA ILE A 132 10.54 -3.33 1.37
C ILE A 132 10.30 -3.96 2.73
N LYS A 133 9.02 -4.14 3.08
CA LYS A 133 8.53 -5.05 4.10
C LYS A 133 7.59 -6.04 3.43
N ALA A 134 7.76 -7.34 3.65
CA ALA A 134 7.07 -8.38 2.90
C ALA A 134 6.26 -9.32 3.79
N ALA A 135 5.01 -9.59 3.39
CA ALA A 135 4.13 -10.60 4.00
C ALA A 135 4.18 -11.96 3.26
N GLY A 136 4.46 -11.94 1.95
CA GLY A 136 4.29 -13.12 1.10
C GLY A 136 2.83 -13.38 0.76
N ASN A 137 2.28 -14.56 1.12
CA ASN A 137 0.87 -14.86 0.91
C ASN A 137 -0.05 -14.11 1.89
N ILE A 138 -1.30 -13.97 1.50
CA ILE A 138 -2.39 -13.71 2.44
C ILE A 138 -2.73 -15.06 3.09
N VAL A 139 -2.32 -15.25 4.33
CA VAL A 139 -2.52 -16.50 5.08
C VAL A 139 -3.98 -16.91 5.03
N GLY A 140 -4.24 -18.15 4.62
CA GLY A 140 -5.57 -18.69 4.40
C GLY A 140 -6.10 -18.54 2.98
N TRP A 141 -5.38 -17.89 2.06
CA TRP A 141 -5.76 -17.84 0.66
C TRP A 141 -4.91 -18.77 -0.20
N GLY A 142 -5.57 -19.51 -1.10
CA GLY A 142 -4.93 -20.54 -1.91
C GLY A 142 -4.24 -20.05 -3.19
N GLY A 143 -4.11 -18.74 -3.38
CA GLY A 143 -3.56 -18.17 -4.62
C GLY A 143 -4.64 -17.72 -5.62
N PRO A 144 -4.25 -17.16 -6.77
CA PRO A 144 -5.15 -16.39 -7.64
C PRO A 144 -6.24 -17.23 -8.35
N PHE A 145 -6.07 -18.54 -8.43
CA PHE A 145 -7.06 -19.44 -9.03
C PHE A 145 -7.81 -20.28 -7.99
N SER A 146 -7.66 -20.01 -6.71
CA SER A 146 -8.29 -20.75 -5.62
C SER A 146 -9.74 -20.35 -5.36
N LEU A 147 -10.40 -21.12 -4.53
CA LEU A 147 -11.77 -20.85 -4.10
C LEU A 147 -11.87 -19.52 -3.32
N THR A 148 -10.90 -19.24 -2.46
CA THR A 148 -10.87 -18.01 -1.64
C THR A 148 -10.58 -16.76 -2.42
N PHE A 149 -9.88 -16.86 -3.56
CA PHE A 149 -9.48 -15.70 -4.37
C PHE A 149 -10.37 -15.49 -5.61
N SER A 150 -10.71 -16.53 -6.37
CA SER A 150 -11.42 -16.41 -7.65
C SER A 150 -12.69 -17.26 -7.79
N LEU A 151 -13.13 -17.94 -6.74
CA LEU A 151 -14.25 -18.92 -6.73
C LEU A 151 -14.07 -20.08 -7.74
N THR A 152 -12.83 -20.35 -8.16
CA THR A 152 -12.53 -21.47 -9.04
C THR A 152 -12.43 -22.76 -8.21
N LYS A 153 -13.06 -23.83 -8.66
CA LYS A 153 -12.96 -25.13 -8.00
C LYS A 153 -11.69 -25.85 -8.45
N ASP A 154 -11.05 -26.56 -7.54
CA ASP A 154 -9.81 -27.32 -7.83
C ASP A 154 -9.98 -28.28 -9.01
N SER A 155 -11.15 -28.94 -9.13
CA SER A 155 -11.46 -29.83 -10.25
C SER A 155 -11.53 -29.16 -11.64
N GLU A 156 -11.54 -27.84 -11.68
CA GLU A 156 -11.60 -27.05 -12.91
C GLU A 156 -10.24 -26.43 -13.28
N LEU A 157 -9.21 -26.65 -12.45
CA LEU A 157 -7.86 -26.09 -12.65
C LEU A 157 -7.04 -26.93 -13.62
N SER A 158 -6.20 -26.27 -14.40
CA SER A 158 -5.10 -26.91 -15.11
C SER A 158 -3.90 -27.08 -14.16
N LEU A 159 -3.02 -28.04 -14.44
CA LEU A 159 -1.77 -28.25 -13.67
C LEU A 159 -0.93 -26.98 -13.53
N PHE A 160 -0.97 -26.07 -14.51
CA PHE A 160 -0.29 -24.77 -14.42
C PHE A 160 -0.93 -23.88 -13.35
N GLN A 161 -2.24 -23.81 -13.29
CA GLN A 161 -2.98 -23.00 -12.33
C GLN A 161 -2.82 -23.52 -10.90
N GLU A 162 -2.88 -24.86 -10.72
CA GLU A 162 -2.59 -25.50 -9.44
C GLU A 162 -1.18 -25.14 -8.95
N ARG A 163 -0.17 -25.34 -9.80
CA ARG A 163 1.21 -25.01 -9.45
C ARG A 163 1.41 -23.53 -9.17
N TRP A 164 0.68 -22.66 -9.86
CA TRP A 164 0.75 -21.20 -9.61
C TRP A 164 0.09 -20.85 -8.28
N ASN A 165 -1.00 -21.50 -7.92
CA ASN A 165 -1.59 -21.38 -6.58
C ASN A 165 -0.59 -21.82 -5.50
N ASP A 166 0.07 -22.97 -5.65
CA ASP A 166 1.07 -23.45 -4.69
C ASP A 166 2.23 -22.47 -4.49
N ILE A 167 2.74 -21.89 -5.59
CA ILE A 167 3.82 -20.89 -5.55
C ILE A 167 3.40 -19.67 -4.72
N LEU A 168 2.15 -19.22 -4.83
CA LEU A 168 1.64 -18.06 -4.09
C LEU A 168 1.15 -18.43 -2.69
N ALA A 169 0.55 -19.60 -2.49
CA ALA A 169 0.11 -20.07 -1.18
C ALA A 169 1.28 -20.27 -0.19
N GLN A 170 2.43 -20.75 -0.65
CA GLN A 170 3.69 -20.79 0.11
C GLN A 170 3.58 -21.53 1.45
N ASP A 171 2.84 -22.62 1.50
CA ASP A 171 2.47 -23.41 2.70
C ASP A 171 1.66 -22.60 3.74
N ALA A 172 0.90 -21.61 3.28
CA ALA A 172 0.01 -20.81 4.12
C ALA A 172 -1.33 -20.55 3.41
N GLY A 173 -1.81 -21.55 2.66
CA GLY A 173 -3.01 -21.51 1.84
C GLY A 173 -4.30 -21.89 2.59
N GLU A 174 -5.28 -22.35 1.81
CA GLU A 174 -6.64 -22.68 2.29
C GLU A 174 -6.64 -23.82 3.32
N GLU A 175 -5.65 -24.72 3.27
CA GLU A 175 -5.46 -25.81 4.20
C GLU A 175 -5.33 -25.37 5.67
N LEU A 176 -4.89 -24.12 5.91
CA LEU A 176 -4.77 -23.59 7.26
C LEU A 176 -6.14 -23.34 7.93
N MET A 177 -7.19 -23.16 7.14
CA MET A 177 -8.54 -22.90 7.69
C MET A 177 -9.16 -24.13 8.34
N ASP A 178 -8.76 -25.34 7.94
CA ASP A 178 -9.23 -26.62 8.52
C ASP A 178 -8.46 -27.01 9.80
N MET A 179 -7.35 -26.33 10.10
CA MET A 179 -6.49 -26.66 11.23
C MET A 179 -7.13 -26.32 12.57
N THR A 180 -6.89 -27.16 13.56
CA THR A 180 -7.12 -26.80 14.97
C THR A 180 -6.21 -25.64 15.38
N PRO A 181 -6.54 -24.88 16.43
CA PRO A 181 -5.66 -23.79 16.91
C PRO A 181 -4.21 -24.24 17.22
N ASP A 182 -3.99 -25.46 17.67
CA ASP A 182 -2.64 -25.96 17.97
C ASP A 182 -1.86 -26.32 16.71
N GLU A 183 -2.47 -26.92 15.71
CA GLU A 183 -1.88 -27.18 14.40
C GLU A 183 -1.57 -25.85 13.67
N LEU A 184 -2.52 -24.90 13.69
CA LEU A 184 -2.34 -23.57 13.11
C LEU A 184 -1.17 -22.83 13.76
N ARG A 185 -0.98 -22.94 15.08
CA ARG A 185 0.18 -22.36 15.77
C ARG A 185 1.50 -22.84 15.17
N VAL A 186 1.59 -24.13 14.91
CA VAL A 186 2.79 -24.72 14.29
C VAL A 186 2.99 -24.19 12.86
N ALA A 187 1.92 -24.16 12.06
CA ALA A 187 1.96 -23.69 10.68
C ALA A 187 2.35 -22.20 10.61
N ILE A 188 1.75 -21.34 11.43
CA ILE A 188 2.08 -19.90 11.48
C ILE A 188 3.53 -19.68 11.91
N ASN A 189 4.05 -20.42 12.90
CA ASN A 189 5.45 -20.29 13.27
C ASN A 189 6.39 -20.71 12.14
N ARG A 190 6.07 -21.78 11.43
CA ARG A 190 6.83 -22.21 10.24
C ARG A 190 6.81 -21.15 9.14
N TYR A 191 5.65 -20.50 8.93
CA TYR A 191 5.53 -19.42 7.96
C TYR A 191 6.36 -18.19 8.35
N LEU A 192 6.33 -17.80 9.63
CA LEU A 192 7.17 -16.73 10.16
C LEU A 192 8.67 -17.00 10.02
N ASP A 193 9.10 -18.28 10.08
CA ASP A 193 10.49 -18.69 9.88
C ASP A 193 11.00 -18.49 8.45
N LYS A 194 10.10 -18.30 7.47
CA LYS A 194 10.47 -17.95 6.08
C LYS A 194 11.03 -16.53 5.93
N GLY A 195 10.99 -15.71 7.00
CA GLY A 195 11.57 -14.37 7.01
C GLY A 195 10.63 -13.25 6.59
N VAL A 196 9.31 -13.49 6.63
CA VAL A 196 8.30 -12.43 6.45
C VAL A 196 8.45 -11.34 7.51
N ASP A 197 8.18 -10.09 7.16
CA ASP A 197 8.27 -8.95 8.06
C ASP A 197 7.00 -8.75 8.90
N PHE A 198 5.86 -9.22 8.40
CA PHE A 198 4.55 -9.13 9.03
C PHE A 198 3.64 -10.26 8.49
N ILE A 199 2.50 -10.48 9.16
CA ILE A 199 1.47 -11.39 8.67
C ILE A 199 0.33 -10.58 8.07
N LYS A 200 -0.08 -10.92 6.84
CA LYS A 200 -1.40 -10.59 6.31
C LYS A 200 -2.22 -11.86 6.26
N TYR A 201 -3.47 -11.86 6.75
CA TYR A 201 -4.37 -13.00 6.63
C TYR A 201 -5.72 -12.62 6.05
N GLY A 202 -6.38 -13.59 5.43
CA GLY A 202 -7.74 -13.45 4.94
C GLY A 202 -8.75 -13.59 6.08
N GLY A 203 -9.16 -12.50 6.69
CA GLY A 203 -10.31 -12.50 7.62
C GLY A 203 -11.59 -12.89 6.90
N THR A 204 -11.67 -12.59 5.60
CA THR A 204 -12.69 -13.09 4.67
C THR A 204 -12.04 -13.57 3.36
N SER A 205 -12.86 -14.20 2.49
CA SER A 205 -12.50 -14.39 1.07
C SER A 205 -12.30 -13.04 0.35
N HIS A 206 -11.69 -13.07 -0.82
CA HIS A 206 -11.39 -11.87 -1.62
C HIS A 206 -12.64 -11.08 -2.05
N PHE A 207 -13.78 -11.74 -2.11
CA PHE A 207 -14.99 -11.17 -2.69
C PHE A 207 -15.77 -10.28 -1.73
N LEU A 208 -16.45 -9.29 -2.31
CA LEU A 208 -17.50 -8.54 -1.61
C LEU A 208 -18.78 -9.37 -1.44
N ARG A 209 -19.04 -10.31 -2.35
CA ARG A 209 -20.26 -11.14 -2.37
C ARG A 209 -20.01 -12.48 -3.10
N PRO A 210 -20.09 -13.62 -2.42
CA PRO A 210 -20.21 -13.76 -0.97
C PRO A 210 -18.90 -13.43 -0.26
N SER A 211 -18.98 -12.76 0.89
CA SER A 211 -17.82 -12.55 1.77
C SER A 211 -17.82 -13.67 2.80
N LEU A 212 -16.99 -14.66 2.61
CA LEU A 212 -16.88 -15.84 3.48
C LEU A 212 -15.82 -15.59 4.55
N ILE A 213 -16.15 -15.82 5.82
CA ILE A 213 -15.20 -15.72 6.93
C ILE A 213 -14.28 -16.95 6.87
N GLY A 214 -12.96 -16.72 6.76
CA GLY A 214 -11.97 -17.76 6.59
C GLY A 214 -11.59 -18.47 7.90
N PHE A 215 -11.34 -17.70 8.96
CA PHE A 215 -10.86 -18.21 10.24
C PHE A 215 -11.85 -17.94 11.37
N SER A 216 -12.00 -18.92 12.28
CA SER A 216 -12.75 -18.74 13.51
C SER A 216 -12.07 -17.72 14.45
N PRO A 217 -12.78 -17.14 15.43
CA PRO A 217 -12.18 -16.22 16.40
C PRO A 217 -10.96 -16.80 17.12
N ARG A 218 -10.97 -18.09 17.46
CA ARG A 218 -9.85 -18.77 18.13
C ARG A 218 -8.62 -18.88 17.22
N GLN A 219 -8.83 -19.15 15.94
CA GLN A 219 -7.75 -19.22 14.94
C GLN A 219 -7.15 -17.84 14.68
N GLN A 220 -7.98 -16.81 14.53
CA GLN A 220 -7.49 -15.44 14.37
C GLN A 220 -6.65 -14.99 15.56
N ALA A 221 -7.09 -15.31 16.78
CA ALA A 221 -6.30 -15.04 17.99
C ALA A 221 -4.93 -15.75 17.98
N VAL A 222 -4.84 -16.98 17.49
CA VAL A 222 -3.55 -17.69 17.32
C VAL A 222 -2.65 -16.98 16.32
N ILE A 223 -3.17 -16.59 15.15
CA ILE A 223 -2.38 -15.89 14.12
C ILE A 223 -1.76 -14.61 14.70
N VAL A 224 -2.59 -13.79 15.37
CA VAL A 224 -2.15 -12.52 15.98
C VAL A 224 -1.13 -12.77 17.10
N GLN A 225 -1.42 -13.69 18.02
CA GLN A 225 -0.54 -13.97 19.15
C GLN A 225 0.84 -14.48 18.73
N GLU A 226 0.92 -15.40 17.76
CA GLU A 226 2.20 -15.96 17.32
C GLU A 226 3.05 -14.92 16.59
N ALA A 227 2.44 -14.07 15.77
CA ALA A 227 3.14 -12.95 15.14
C ALA A 227 3.66 -11.93 16.16
N HIS A 228 2.81 -11.51 17.12
CA HIS A 228 3.17 -10.56 18.15
C HIS A 228 4.28 -11.08 19.09
N LYS A 229 4.31 -12.37 19.41
CA LYS A 229 5.43 -12.98 20.17
C LYS A 229 6.79 -12.77 19.50
N ARG A 230 6.79 -12.63 18.17
CA ARG A 230 8.00 -12.37 17.36
C ARG A 230 8.18 -10.88 17.01
N GLY A 231 7.38 -9.99 17.61
CA GLY A 231 7.42 -8.54 17.35
C GLY A 231 7.00 -8.17 15.93
N LYS A 232 6.20 -9.01 15.25
CA LYS A 232 5.72 -8.78 13.88
C LYS A 232 4.27 -8.30 13.90
N PRO A 233 3.95 -7.19 13.20
CA PRO A 233 2.56 -6.73 13.08
C PRO A 233 1.71 -7.69 12.26
N VAL A 234 0.39 -7.58 12.48
CA VAL A 234 -0.62 -8.38 11.78
C VAL A 234 -1.64 -7.47 11.11
N GLU A 235 -1.98 -7.80 9.89
CA GLU A 235 -3.02 -7.12 9.13
C GLU A 235 -4.01 -8.11 8.50
N THR A 236 -5.17 -7.61 8.10
CA THR A 236 -6.20 -8.44 7.48
C THR A 236 -6.80 -7.80 6.24
N HIS A 237 -7.22 -8.67 5.31
CA HIS A 237 -8.24 -8.37 4.32
C HIS A 237 -9.61 -8.81 4.87
N ALA A 238 -10.57 -7.91 4.95
CA ALA A 238 -11.93 -8.25 5.38
C ALA A 238 -12.97 -7.39 4.64
N THR A 239 -13.88 -8.05 3.92
CA THR A 239 -14.90 -7.42 3.06
C THR A 239 -16.32 -7.55 3.63
N SER A 240 -16.47 -8.01 4.87
CA SER A 240 -17.72 -7.99 5.61
C SER A 240 -17.56 -7.37 6.98
N SER A 241 -18.62 -6.72 7.47
CA SER A 241 -18.61 -6.05 8.78
C SER A 241 -18.29 -7.03 9.93
N GLU A 242 -18.80 -8.26 9.87
CA GLU A 242 -18.54 -9.28 10.88
C GLU A 242 -17.11 -9.82 10.77
N GLY A 243 -16.61 -10.14 9.57
CA GLY A 243 -15.23 -10.55 9.38
C GLY A 243 -14.23 -9.49 9.87
N LEU A 244 -14.52 -8.22 9.63
CA LEU A 244 -13.71 -7.12 10.13
C LEU A 244 -13.78 -6.99 11.65
N ARG A 245 -14.97 -7.15 12.26
CA ARG A 245 -15.15 -7.14 13.72
C ARG A 245 -14.28 -8.20 14.39
N LEU A 246 -14.38 -9.44 13.91
CA LEU A 246 -13.60 -10.55 14.47
C LEU A 246 -12.09 -10.30 14.40
N ALA A 247 -11.63 -9.70 13.31
CA ALA A 247 -10.23 -9.36 13.15
C ALA A 247 -9.78 -8.26 14.14
N VAL A 248 -10.57 -7.21 14.30
CA VAL A 248 -10.29 -6.13 15.26
C VAL A 248 -10.30 -6.67 16.69
N GLU A 249 -11.27 -7.53 17.04
CA GLU A 249 -11.34 -8.18 18.35
C GLU A 249 -10.17 -9.14 18.61
N ALA A 250 -9.60 -9.75 17.56
CA ALA A 250 -8.38 -10.56 17.66
C ALA A 250 -7.12 -9.73 17.93
N GLY A 251 -7.17 -8.39 17.77
CA GLY A 251 -6.08 -7.48 18.10
C GLY A 251 -5.11 -7.21 16.95
N ILE A 252 -5.60 -7.14 15.70
CA ILE A 252 -4.75 -6.76 14.54
C ILE A 252 -4.24 -5.32 14.66
N ASP A 253 -3.08 -5.05 14.04
CA ASP A 253 -2.42 -3.74 14.07
C ASP A 253 -2.87 -2.83 12.91
N LEU A 254 -3.21 -3.41 11.77
CA LEU A 254 -3.59 -2.68 10.57
C LEU A 254 -4.76 -3.38 9.85
N ILE A 255 -5.76 -2.60 9.49
CA ILE A 255 -6.85 -3.02 8.64
C ILE A 255 -6.54 -2.54 7.22
N GLN A 256 -6.37 -3.45 6.29
CA GLN A 256 -6.25 -3.09 4.88
C GLN A 256 -7.63 -2.76 4.32
N HIS A 257 -7.70 -1.64 3.62
CA HIS A 257 -8.90 -1.14 2.92
C HIS A 257 -10.23 -1.40 3.67
N PRO A 258 -10.37 -0.91 4.96
CA PRO A 258 -11.58 -1.12 5.77
C PRO A 258 -12.84 -0.55 5.11
N GLU A 259 -12.68 0.38 4.17
CA GLU A 259 -13.76 0.94 3.37
C GLU A 259 -14.31 -0.03 2.32
N LEU A 260 -13.55 -1.08 1.94
CA LEU A 260 -13.91 -2.04 0.89
C LEU A 260 -15.02 -2.98 1.35
N MET A 261 -16.23 -2.44 1.42
CA MET A 261 -17.44 -3.14 1.85
C MET A 261 -18.54 -3.01 0.81
N SER A 262 -19.49 -3.94 0.81
CA SER A 262 -20.70 -3.86 -0.01
C SER A 262 -21.83 -3.07 0.67
N ARG A 263 -21.57 -2.45 1.81
CA ARG A 263 -22.50 -1.67 2.63
C ARG A 263 -21.75 -0.70 3.52
N ASP A 264 -22.46 0.26 4.08
CA ASP A 264 -21.90 1.18 5.05
C ASP A 264 -21.45 0.42 6.32
N LEU A 265 -20.30 0.81 6.87
CA LEU A 265 -19.79 0.26 8.13
C LEU A 265 -20.75 0.60 9.29
N PRO A 266 -21.08 -0.32 10.18
CA PRO A 266 -21.81 -0.02 11.41
C PRO A 266 -21.05 0.97 12.30
N ASP A 267 -21.78 1.89 12.97
CA ASP A 267 -21.16 2.91 13.83
C ASP A 267 -20.42 2.29 15.02
N ASP A 268 -20.96 1.23 15.61
CA ASP A 268 -20.33 0.49 16.70
C ASP A 268 -19.02 -0.21 16.27
N LEU A 269 -18.94 -0.67 15.01
CA LEU A 269 -17.71 -1.23 14.46
C LEU A 269 -16.66 -0.13 14.24
N ILE A 270 -17.04 1.03 13.72
CA ILE A 270 -16.14 2.18 13.60
C ILE A 270 -15.61 2.59 15.00
N ALA A 271 -16.50 2.66 16.00
CA ALA A 271 -16.10 2.97 17.37
C ALA A 271 -15.13 1.93 17.95
N LEU A 272 -15.33 0.65 17.64
CA LEU A 272 -14.44 -0.44 18.04
C LEU A 272 -13.04 -0.28 17.42
N ILE A 273 -12.96 0.00 16.11
CA ILE A 273 -11.71 0.23 15.39
C ILE A 273 -10.93 1.38 16.04
N VAL A 274 -11.58 2.51 16.26
CA VAL A 274 -10.96 3.69 16.89
C VAL A 274 -10.50 3.38 18.33
N LYS A 275 -11.32 2.66 19.11
CA LYS A 275 -10.98 2.27 20.48
C LYS A 275 -9.76 1.35 20.57
N GLN A 276 -9.59 0.45 19.60
CA GLN A 276 -8.45 -0.47 19.52
C GLN A 276 -7.18 0.19 18.97
N ASP A 277 -7.26 1.43 18.50
CA ASP A 277 -6.18 2.18 17.83
C ASP A 277 -5.56 1.42 16.64
N ALA A 278 -6.33 0.54 15.99
CA ALA A 278 -5.89 -0.13 14.78
C ALA A 278 -5.70 0.89 13.64
N LEU A 279 -4.63 0.73 12.86
CA LEU A 279 -4.40 1.58 11.70
C LEU A 279 -5.45 1.26 10.61
N CYS A 280 -5.96 2.29 9.95
CA CYS A 280 -6.83 2.18 8.78
C CYS A 280 -6.05 2.45 7.50
N GLY A 281 -5.70 1.41 6.75
CA GLY A 281 -5.06 1.54 5.44
C GLY A 281 -6.09 1.87 4.37
N LEU A 282 -6.23 3.15 3.98
CA LEU A 282 -7.24 3.59 3.02
C LEU A 282 -6.71 3.65 1.59
N ARG A 283 -7.53 3.20 0.63
CA ARG A 283 -7.28 3.29 -0.82
C ARG A 283 -7.88 4.58 -1.40
N SER A 284 -7.50 5.73 -0.85
CA SER A 284 -8.02 7.04 -1.28
C SER A 284 -7.73 7.38 -2.74
N ASN A 285 -6.73 6.72 -3.37
CA ASN A 285 -6.46 6.75 -4.81
C ASN A 285 -7.65 6.24 -5.67
N PHE A 286 -8.49 5.35 -5.13
CA PHE A 286 -9.68 4.78 -5.79
C PHE A 286 -11.00 5.36 -5.30
N THR A 287 -10.99 6.35 -4.43
CA THR A 287 -12.24 6.96 -3.90
C THR A 287 -12.28 8.48 -4.07
N ALA A 288 -11.22 9.08 -4.62
CA ALA A 288 -11.06 10.53 -4.78
C ALA A 288 -10.45 10.90 -6.15
N GLY A 289 -10.21 12.17 -6.38
CA GLY A 289 -9.50 12.74 -7.52
C GLY A 289 -10.09 12.37 -8.88
N ALA A 290 -9.23 12.17 -9.86
CA ALA A 290 -9.63 11.83 -11.23
C ALA A 290 -10.39 10.51 -11.33
N PHE A 291 -10.06 9.51 -10.46
CA PHE A 291 -10.83 8.26 -10.41
C PHE A 291 -12.29 8.55 -10.06
N ARG A 292 -12.55 9.35 -9.02
CA ARG A 292 -13.90 9.75 -8.62
C ARG A 292 -14.64 10.49 -9.73
N GLN A 293 -13.97 11.37 -10.45
CA GLN A 293 -14.57 12.10 -11.58
C GLN A 293 -15.00 11.14 -12.70
N ARG A 294 -14.14 10.20 -13.09
CA ARG A 294 -14.49 9.16 -14.08
C ARG A 294 -15.64 8.28 -13.61
N HIS A 295 -15.65 7.92 -12.32
CA HIS A 295 -16.75 7.17 -11.73
C HIS A 295 -18.09 7.93 -11.85
N LEU A 296 -18.13 9.22 -11.49
CA LEU A 296 -19.34 10.04 -11.59
C LEU A 296 -19.84 10.17 -13.02
N GLN A 297 -18.94 10.33 -13.99
CA GLN A 297 -19.29 10.35 -15.40
C GLN A 297 -19.89 9.01 -15.86
N ALA A 298 -19.22 7.90 -15.54
CA ALA A 298 -19.69 6.55 -15.89
C ALA A 298 -21.06 6.25 -15.25
N ARG A 299 -21.28 6.72 -14.01
CA ARG A 299 -22.55 6.62 -13.30
C ARG A 299 -23.66 7.36 -14.03
N ALA A 300 -23.44 8.63 -14.43
CA ALA A 300 -24.43 9.41 -15.18
C ALA A 300 -24.81 8.74 -16.51
N GLU A 301 -23.84 8.17 -17.22
CA GLU A 301 -24.09 7.39 -18.44
C GLU A 301 -24.88 6.11 -18.17
N ALA A 302 -24.59 5.42 -17.04
CA ALA A 302 -25.32 4.23 -16.62
C ALA A 302 -26.76 4.57 -16.22
N GLU A 303 -27.00 5.65 -15.48
CA GLU A 303 -28.32 6.15 -15.14
C GLU A 303 -29.16 6.41 -16.40
N ALA A 304 -28.59 7.10 -17.39
CA ALA A 304 -29.24 7.35 -18.67
C ALA A 304 -29.59 6.07 -19.46
N ARG A 305 -28.74 5.02 -19.33
CA ARG A 305 -29.03 3.70 -19.94
C ARG A 305 -30.11 2.95 -19.18
N ILE A 306 -30.03 2.93 -17.85
CA ILE A 306 -31.00 2.23 -16.97
C ILE A 306 -32.38 2.84 -17.11
N ALA A 307 -32.50 4.15 -17.27
CA ALA A 307 -33.78 4.84 -17.46
C ALA A 307 -34.55 4.37 -18.71
N LYS A 308 -33.86 3.80 -19.70
CA LYS A 308 -34.44 3.23 -20.92
C LYS A 308 -34.81 1.74 -20.80
N LEU A 309 -34.45 1.08 -19.69
CA LEU A 309 -34.74 -0.33 -19.46
C LEU A 309 -36.08 -0.51 -18.78
N PRO A 310 -36.79 -1.62 -19.03
CA PRO A 310 -38.02 -1.95 -18.29
C PRO A 310 -37.70 -2.08 -16.78
N PRO A 311 -38.67 -1.96 -15.87
CA PRO A 311 -38.46 -2.20 -14.45
C PRO A 311 -37.75 -3.53 -14.16
N ALA A 312 -36.82 -3.55 -13.22
CA ALA A 312 -36.14 -4.80 -12.83
C ALA A 312 -37.13 -5.72 -12.06
N THR A 313 -37.32 -6.92 -12.56
CA THR A 313 -38.25 -7.90 -12.00
C THR A 313 -37.58 -8.90 -11.06
N THR A 314 -36.28 -9.15 -11.26
CA THR A 314 -35.51 -10.11 -10.47
C THR A 314 -34.46 -9.40 -9.61
N SER A 315 -34.01 -10.10 -8.55
CA SER A 315 -32.88 -9.64 -7.72
C SER A 315 -31.60 -9.52 -8.54
N ALA A 316 -31.34 -10.44 -9.45
CA ALA A 316 -30.16 -10.41 -10.32
C ALA A 316 -30.15 -9.18 -11.24
N GLU A 317 -31.30 -8.78 -11.78
CA GLU A 317 -31.42 -7.54 -12.58
C GLU A 317 -31.19 -6.30 -11.74
N ARG A 318 -31.75 -6.24 -10.52
CA ARG A 318 -31.49 -5.14 -9.58
C ARG A 318 -30.01 -5.01 -9.25
N TRP A 319 -29.33 -6.14 -8.96
CA TRP A 319 -27.91 -6.15 -8.66
C TRP A 319 -27.07 -5.67 -9.85
N ARG A 320 -27.34 -6.16 -11.06
CA ARG A 320 -26.62 -5.71 -12.26
C ARG A 320 -26.77 -4.19 -12.47
N ARG A 321 -27.91 -3.60 -12.15
CA ARG A 321 -28.10 -2.14 -12.23
C ARG A 321 -27.27 -1.40 -11.18
N LEU A 322 -27.21 -1.89 -9.94
CA LEU A 322 -26.35 -1.31 -8.90
C LEU A 322 -24.86 -1.40 -9.28
N GLU A 323 -24.43 -2.50 -9.87
CA GLU A 323 -23.08 -2.64 -10.40
C GLU A 323 -22.80 -1.64 -11.54
N MET A 324 -23.75 -1.49 -12.47
CA MET A 324 -23.66 -0.47 -13.53
C MET A 324 -23.53 0.95 -12.97
N LEU A 325 -24.17 1.24 -11.84
CA LEU A 325 -24.11 2.54 -11.17
C LEU A 325 -22.83 2.74 -10.34
N GLY A 326 -22.00 1.69 -10.16
CA GLY A 326 -20.84 1.76 -9.31
C GLY A 326 -21.17 2.01 -7.84
N GLU A 327 -22.27 1.48 -7.32
CA GLU A 327 -22.74 1.71 -5.95
C GLU A 327 -21.68 1.34 -4.91
N ASN A 328 -20.85 0.34 -5.17
CA ASN A 328 -19.77 -0.05 -4.27
C ASN A 328 -18.72 1.06 -4.10
N ASP A 329 -18.43 1.82 -5.15
CA ASP A 329 -17.43 2.92 -5.08
C ASP A 329 -17.96 4.08 -4.21
N ASP A 330 -19.27 4.36 -4.28
CA ASP A 330 -19.91 5.36 -3.42
C ASP A 330 -19.93 4.91 -1.94
N ILE A 331 -20.18 3.62 -1.69
CA ILE A 331 -20.13 3.05 -0.33
C ILE A 331 -18.69 3.15 0.22
N GLN A 332 -17.68 2.78 -0.56
CA GLN A 332 -16.29 2.86 -0.15
C GLN A 332 -15.89 4.30 0.21
N ARG A 333 -16.26 5.26 -0.63
CA ARG A 333 -16.00 6.67 -0.33
C ARG A 333 -16.67 7.12 0.98
N ARG A 334 -17.96 6.82 1.19
CA ARG A 334 -18.66 7.16 2.45
C ARG A 334 -18.02 6.51 3.66
N ASN A 335 -17.59 5.24 3.55
CA ASN A 335 -16.89 4.54 4.62
C ASN A 335 -15.55 5.20 4.95
N SER A 336 -14.77 5.61 3.93
CA SER A 336 -13.53 6.36 4.13
C SER A 336 -13.77 7.67 4.88
N GLU A 337 -14.75 8.46 4.44
CA GLU A 337 -15.11 9.74 5.07
C GLU A 337 -15.56 9.55 6.53
N ARG A 338 -16.34 8.47 6.82
CA ARG A 338 -16.81 8.16 8.17
C ARG A 338 -15.66 7.70 9.09
N LEU A 339 -14.73 6.88 8.60
CA LEU A 339 -13.54 6.45 9.36
C LEU A 339 -12.63 7.65 9.68
N ILE A 340 -12.38 8.53 8.71
CA ILE A 340 -11.61 9.78 8.92
C ILE A 340 -12.30 10.67 9.96
N LYS A 341 -13.60 10.91 9.81
CA LYS A 341 -14.38 11.74 10.74
C LYS A 341 -14.41 11.18 12.16
N ALA A 342 -14.43 9.85 12.30
CA ALA A 342 -14.39 9.18 13.60
C ALA A 342 -13.02 9.21 14.28
N GLY A 343 -11.96 9.65 13.57
CA GLY A 343 -10.62 9.75 14.11
C GLY A 343 -9.80 8.46 13.99
N CYS A 344 -10.14 7.56 13.06
CA CYS A 344 -9.28 6.41 12.79
C CYS A 344 -7.88 6.89 12.41
N ARG A 345 -6.85 6.21 12.91
CA ARG A 345 -5.46 6.48 12.59
C ARG A 345 -5.13 5.98 11.17
N VAL A 346 -5.30 6.86 10.19
CA VAL A 346 -5.19 6.52 8.77
C VAL A 346 -3.74 6.39 8.33
N THR A 347 -3.46 5.39 7.49
CA THR A 347 -2.25 5.30 6.66
C THR A 347 -2.64 5.12 5.19
N VAL A 348 -1.72 5.50 4.29
CA VAL A 348 -1.88 5.29 2.85
C VAL A 348 -1.65 3.81 2.52
N ALA A 349 -2.57 3.22 1.77
CA ALA A 349 -2.54 1.81 1.39
C ALA A 349 -3.17 1.65 0.00
N THR A 350 -2.38 1.83 -1.05
CA THR A 350 -2.92 2.02 -2.41
C THR A 350 -3.46 0.78 -3.07
N ASP A 351 -3.04 -0.40 -2.63
CA ASP A 351 -3.37 -1.65 -3.30
C ASP A 351 -2.82 -1.72 -4.76
N SER A 352 -1.71 -0.99 -5.00
CA SER A 352 -1.08 -0.89 -6.33
C SER A 352 -0.32 -2.16 -6.69
N PHE A 353 -0.35 -2.52 -7.97
CA PHE A 353 0.35 -3.66 -8.56
C PHE A 353 0.73 -3.36 -10.01
N LEU A 354 1.62 -4.16 -10.61
CA LEU A 354 2.09 -3.90 -11.98
C LEU A 354 1.00 -4.12 -13.05
N GLY A 355 0.06 -5.03 -12.81
CA GLY A 355 -1.01 -5.34 -13.74
C GLY A 355 -0.52 -6.14 -14.96
N ASP A 356 -1.32 -6.15 -16.04
CA ASP A 356 -0.95 -6.81 -17.28
C ASP A 356 0.30 -6.19 -17.91
N ALA A 357 1.17 -7.03 -18.47
CA ALA A 357 2.28 -6.58 -19.29
C ALA A 357 1.79 -5.68 -20.42
N PRO A 358 2.58 -4.66 -20.84
CA PRO A 358 2.15 -3.67 -21.82
C PRO A 358 1.61 -4.27 -23.12
N GLU A 359 2.21 -5.33 -23.63
CA GLU A 359 1.79 -6.01 -24.86
C GLU A 359 0.46 -6.76 -24.76
N PHE A 360 0.02 -7.08 -23.53
CA PHE A 360 -1.27 -7.75 -23.29
C PHE A 360 -2.36 -6.79 -22.79
N ARG A 361 -1.98 -5.57 -22.47
CA ARG A 361 -2.89 -4.58 -21.91
C ARG A 361 -3.79 -4.01 -23.03
N ARG A 362 -5.11 -4.13 -22.85
CA ARG A 362 -6.08 -3.60 -23.82
C ARG A 362 -6.38 -2.11 -23.63
N THR A 363 -6.25 -1.63 -22.40
CA THR A 363 -6.47 -0.23 -22.02
C THR A 363 -5.29 0.25 -21.20
N PRO A 364 -4.91 1.54 -21.29
CA PRO A 364 -3.90 2.10 -20.39
C PRO A 364 -4.29 1.89 -18.94
N LYS A 365 -3.31 1.58 -18.09
CA LYS A 365 -3.51 1.52 -16.64
C LYS A 365 -3.65 2.95 -16.12
N GLY A 366 -4.63 3.19 -15.26
CA GLY A 366 -4.81 4.50 -14.65
C GLY A 366 -3.68 4.83 -13.67
N PRO A 367 -3.30 6.11 -13.54
CA PRO A 367 -2.20 6.52 -12.66
C PRO A 367 -2.46 6.17 -11.17
N GLU A 368 -3.71 6.02 -10.79
CA GLU A 368 -4.11 5.64 -9.43
C GLU A 368 -3.66 4.24 -9.01
N ALA A 369 -3.42 3.35 -9.96
CA ALA A 369 -2.94 1.99 -9.72
C ALA A 369 -1.45 1.81 -10.01
N GLU A 370 -0.75 2.85 -10.48
CA GLU A 370 0.67 2.78 -10.83
C GLU A 370 1.56 2.92 -9.60
N PRO A 371 2.72 2.21 -9.55
CA PRO A 371 3.69 2.36 -8.48
C PRO A 371 4.12 3.81 -8.27
N GLY A 372 4.05 4.28 -7.05
CA GLY A 372 4.39 5.65 -6.65
C GLY A 372 3.33 6.69 -6.99
N SER A 373 2.86 6.78 -8.23
CA SER A 373 1.78 7.73 -8.59
C SER A 373 0.51 7.47 -7.78
N GLY A 374 0.15 6.20 -7.59
CA GLY A 374 -0.98 5.80 -6.74
C GLY A 374 -0.83 6.33 -5.32
N THR A 375 0.37 6.26 -4.73
CA THR A 375 0.64 6.75 -3.38
C THR A 375 0.47 8.28 -3.29
N ILE A 376 0.99 9.02 -4.27
CA ILE A 376 0.82 10.47 -4.35
C ILE A 376 -0.66 10.84 -4.47
N LEU A 377 -1.40 10.18 -5.36
CA LEU A 377 -2.84 10.41 -5.54
C LEU A 377 -3.63 10.00 -4.29
N ALA A 378 -3.19 8.97 -3.56
CA ALA A 378 -3.81 8.60 -2.30
C ALA A 378 -3.64 9.67 -1.23
N ILE A 379 -2.44 10.27 -1.09
CA ILE A 379 -2.21 11.38 -0.15
C ILE A 379 -3.11 12.59 -0.51
N GLN A 380 -3.19 12.93 -1.80
CA GLN A 380 -4.09 13.99 -2.27
C GLN A 380 -5.56 13.65 -1.98
N GLY A 381 -5.95 12.41 -2.23
CA GLY A 381 -7.30 11.90 -2.00
C GLY A 381 -7.75 11.98 -0.54
N LEU A 382 -6.84 11.76 0.43
CA LEU A 382 -7.16 11.91 1.85
C LEU A 382 -7.62 13.34 2.20
N VAL A 383 -7.07 14.35 1.54
CA VAL A 383 -7.52 15.75 1.75
C VAL A 383 -8.92 15.94 1.18
N GLU A 384 -9.22 15.39 0.01
CA GLU A 384 -10.56 15.43 -0.58
C GLU A 384 -11.61 14.70 0.29
N LEU A 385 -11.18 13.67 1.03
CA LEU A 385 -12.01 12.91 1.97
C LEU A 385 -12.14 13.57 3.35
N GLY A 386 -11.55 14.76 3.57
CA GLY A 386 -11.75 15.58 4.77
C GLY A 386 -10.57 15.74 5.70
N MET A 387 -9.39 15.23 5.36
CA MET A 387 -8.16 15.51 6.12
C MET A 387 -7.59 16.89 5.77
N THR A 388 -6.87 17.51 6.70
CA THR A 388 -5.99 18.63 6.38
C THR A 388 -4.76 18.14 5.61
N PRO A 389 -4.06 18.99 4.81
CA PRO A 389 -2.83 18.59 4.15
C PRO A 389 -1.78 18.00 5.11
N MET A 390 -1.63 18.58 6.30
CA MET A 390 -0.72 18.05 7.33
C MET A 390 -1.12 16.65 7.80
N GLN A 391 -2.41 16.39 8.02
CA GLN A 391 -2.89 15.06 8.41
C GLN A 391 -2.65 14.03 7.31
N ALA A 392 -2.85 14.38 6.05
CA ALA A 392 -2.59 13.50 4.91
C ALA A 392 -1.09 13.18 4.76
N ILE A 393 -0.19 14.17 4.98
CA ILE A 393 1.25 13.95 5.03
C ILE A 393 1.63 13.00 6.18
N VAL A 394 1.06 13.20 7.37
CA VAL A 394 1.27 12.29 8.52
C VAL A 394 0.79 10.88 8.22
N ALA A 395 -0.34 10.72 7.51
CA ALA A 395 -0.84 9.41 7.08
C ALA A 395 0.14 8.70 6.13
N GLY A 396 0.72 9.43 5.17
CA GLY A 396 1.69 8.90 4.20
C GLY A 396 3.14 8.81 4.72
N THR A 397 3.42 9.17 5.98
CA THR A 397 4.77 9.17 6.57
C THR A 397 4.80 8.49 7.94
N ARG A 398 4.53 9.20 9.04
CA ARG A 398 4.60 8.69 10.41
C ARG A 398 3.69 7.47 10.64
N ASN A 399 2.45 7.53 10.16
CA ASN A 399 1.53 6.41 10.34
C ASN A 399 1.92 5.20 9.47
N GLY A 400 2.45 5.44 8.27
CA GLY A 400 3.06 4.39 7.44
C GLY A 400 4.26 3.73 8.12
N ALA A 401 5.11 4.51 8.81
CA ALA A 401 6.22 3.97 9.60
C ALA A 401 5.73 3.12 10.78
N ALA A 402 4.62 3.51 11.40
CA ALA A 402 3.98 2.68 12.44
C ALA A 402 3.44 1.37 11.84
N ALA A 403 2.77 1.42 10.69
CA ALA A 403 2.32 0.24 9.97
C ALA A 403 3.48 -0.72 9.63
N ALA A 404 4.64 -0.18 9.27
CA ALA A 404 5.84 -0.95 8.96
C ALA A 404 6.63 -1.43 10.20
N ALA A 405 6.15 -1.15 11.42
CA ALA A 405 6.88 -1.36 12.68
C ALA A 405 8.27 -0.66 12.72
N MET A 406 8.40 0.48 12.04
CA MET A 406 9.65 1.23 11.89
C MET A 406 9.59 2.65 12.49
N SER A 407 8.67 2.93 13.39
CA SER A 407 8.50 4.28 13.99
C SER A 407 9.77 4.82 14.67
N LYS A 408 10.66 3.96 15.13
CA LYS A 408 11.95 4.36 15.73
C LYS A 408 12.93 4.90 14.68
N ASP A 409 12.82 4.41 13.44
CA ASP A 409 13.79 4.65 12.37
C ASP A 409 13.26 5.56 11.26
N LEU A 410 11.95 5.62 11.02
CA LEU A 410 11.34 6.28 9.87
C LEU A 410 10.15 7.17 10.24
N GLY A 411 9.61 7.86 9.25
CA GLY A 411 8.31 8.54 9.28
C GLY A 411 8.33 9.97 9.80
N THR A 412 9.44 10.42 10.39
CA THR A 412 9.62 11.82 10.84
C THR A 412 11.04 12.30 10.62
N ILE A 413 11.24 13.63 10.52
CA ILE A 413 12.57 14.26 10.40
C ILE A 413 13.08 14.61 11.79
N GLU A 414 13.73 13.64 12.44
CA GLU A 414 14.28 13.75 13.79
C GLU A 414 15.70 13.17 13.84
N ALA A 415 16.54 13.73 14.71
CA ALA A 415 17.90 13.20 14.90
C ALA A 415 17.88 11.73 15.31
N GLY A 416 18.77 10.94 14.73
CA GLY A 416 18.90 9.50 14.94
C GLY A 416 18.12 8.64 13.94
N LYS A 417 17.10 9.18 13.24
CA LYS A 417 16.33 8.43 12.25
C LYS A 417 17.07 8.28 10.92
N ILE A 418 16.74 7.25 10.18
CA ILE A 418 17.27 7.04 8.82
C ILE A 418 16.85 8.24 7.95
N ALA A 419 17.77 8.73 7.16
CA ALA A 419 17.53 9.86 6.27
C ALA A 419 16.89 9.37 4.96
N ASP A 420 15.61 8.98 5.06
CA ASP A 420 14.72 8.76 3.93
C ASP A 420 13.84 10.01 3.82
N LEU A 421 14.16 10.89 2.84
CA LEU A 421 13.63 12.26 2.76
C LEU A 421 13.20 12.59 1.32
N VAL A 422 12.21 13.49 1.21
CA VAL A 422 11.73 14.03 -0.07
C VAL A 422 11.80 15.53 -0.05
N LEU A 423 12.44 16.13 -1.05
CA LEU A 423 12.52 17.57 -1.27
C LEU A 423 11.51 17.96 -2.36
N LEU A 424 10.60 18.86 -2.04
CA LEU A 424 9.58 19.37 -2.95
C LEU A 424 9.92 20.81 -3.35
N SER A 425 9.60 21.16 -4.62
CA SER A 425 9.80 22.52 -5.14
C SER A 425 8.68 23.49 -4.77
N ALA A 426 7.56 23.03 -4.18
CA ALA A 426 6.42 23.88 -3.82
C ALA A 426 5.75 23.40 -2.51
N ASP A 427 5.01 24.31 -1.85
CA ASP A 427 4.40 24.10 -0.54
C ASP A 427 3.21 23.12 -0.58
N PRO A 428 3.33 21.90 -0.02
CA PRO A 428 2.23 20.93 0.01
C PRO A 428 1.17 21.27 1.07
N LEU A 429 1.45 22.17 2.00
CA LEU A 429 0.47 22.64 3.00
C LEU A 429 -0.44 23.73 2.43
N ALA A 430 0.04 24.52 1.47
CA ALA A 430 -0.76 25.50 0.75
C ALA A 430 -1.67 24.82 -0.30
N ASP A 431 -1.17 23.79 -0.97
CA ASP A 431 -1.91 22.97 -1.91
C ASP A 431 -1.31 21.55 -1.91
N ILE A 432 -2.09 20.56 -1.47
CA ILE A 432 -1.61 19.18 -1.38
C ILE A 432 -1.17 18.61 -2.72
N ARG A 433 -1.64 19.14 -3.86
CA ARG A 433 -1.18 18.72 -5.19
C ARG A 433 0.31 19.01 -5.43
N ASN A 434 0.88 19.92 -4.67
CA ASN A 434 2.33 20.20 -4.71
C ASN A 434 3.20 19.01 -4.21
N ILE A 435 2.60 18.00 -3.59
CA ILE A 435 3.31 16.79 -3.13
C ILE A 435 3.90 15.98 -4.29
N GLU A 436 3.37 16.12 -5.51
CA GLU A 436 3.90 15.49 -6.72
C GLU A 436 5.16 16.19 -7.28
N LYS A 437 5.47 17.42 -6.82
CA LYS A 437 6.60 18.24 -7.30
C LYS A 437 7.90 17.81 -6.63
N VAL A 438 8.26 16.53 -6.76
CA VAL A 438 9.48 15.95 -6.21
C VAL A 438 10.70 16.48 -6.99
N GLU A 439 11.60 17.17 -6.31
CA GLU A 439 12.87 17.67 -6.88
C GLU A 439 14.05 16.76 -6.56
N ALA A 440 14.06 16.19 -5.35
CA ALA A 440 15.08 15.23 -4.95
C ALA A 440 14.51 14.22 -3.95
N VAL A 441 15.06 13.01 -4.00
CA VAL A 441 14.83 11.94 -3.01
C VAL A 441 16.17 11.59 -2.39
N ILE A 442 16.18 11.49 -1.08
CA ILE A 442 17.28 10.96 -0.29
C ILE A 442 16.81 9.62 0.28
N ALA A 443 17.49 8.56 -0.05
CA ALA A 443 17.21 7.22 0.46
C ALA A 443 18.42 6.69 1.21
N GLN A 444 18.24 6.26 2.44
CA GLN A 444 19.31 5.78 3.32
C GLN A 444 20.49 6.79 3.41
N GLY A 445 20.16 8.09 3.44
CA GLY A 445 21.11 9.18 3.53
C GLY A 445 21.87 9.52 2.24
N ARG A 446 21.51 8.95 1.10
CA ARG A 446 22.13 9.20 -0.20
C ARG A 446 21.13 9.84 -1.14
N ARG A 447 21.57 10.88 -1.87
CA ARG A 447 20.77 11.46 -2.95
C ARG A 447 20.61 10.44 -4.08
N VAL A 448 19.37 10.25 -4.51
CA VAL A 448 19.01 9.31 -5.60
C VAL A 448 19.08 10.02 -6.95
N ASP A 449 19.69 9.40 -7.93
CA ASP A 449 19.63 9.85 -9.34
C ASP A 449 18.29 9.38 -9.96
N LEU A 450 17.27 10.24 -9.84
CA LEU A 450 15.91 9.93 -10.30
C LEU A 450 15.80 9.77 -11.83
N ALA A 451 16.74 10.34 -12.60
CA ALA A 451 16.72 10.25 -14.06
C ALA A 451 17.03 8.83 -14.55
N ARG A 452 17.78 8.05 -13.76
CA ARG A 452 18.15 6.67 -14.10
C ARG A 452 17.06 5.65 -13.77
N LEU A 453 16.06 6.03 -13.01
CA LEU A 453 15.02 5.10 -12.54
C LEU A 453 13.78 5.11 -13.47
N PRO A 454 13.16 3.94 -13.72
CA PRO A 454 13.64 2.60 -13.36
C PRO A 454 14.76 2.11 -14.30
N GLU A 455 15.68 1.31 -13.74
CA GLU A 455 16.76 0.66 -14.49
C GLU A 455 16.24 -0.64 -15.13
N ASN A 456 16.43 -0.79 -16.45
CA ASN A 456 16.06 -2.01 -17.19
C ASN A 456 14.61 -2.49 -16.96
N PRO A 457 13.59 -1.65 -17.12
CA PRO A 457 12.21 -2.00 -16.83
C PRO A 457 11.65 -3.03 -17.82
N LEU A 458 10.81 -3.95 -17.31
CA LEU A 458 10.06 -4.90 -18.13
C LEU A 458 8.71 -4.33 -18.60
N PHE A 459 7.99 -3.66 -17.70
CA PHE A 459 6.61 -3.21 -17.91
C PHE A 459 6.47 -1.70 -18.11
N TYR A 460 7.43 -0.92 -17.63
CA TYR A 460 7.41 0.53 -17.81
C TYR A 460 7.70 0.92 -19.26
N ARG A 461 6.85 1.78 -19.83
CA ARG A 461 6.99 2.34 -21.17
C ARG A 461 6.76 3.85 -21.09
N PRO A 462 7.81 4.68 -21.22
CA PRO A 462 7.70 6.15 -21.11
C PRO A 462 6.69 6.76 -22.07
N GLU A 463 6.53 6.18 -23.26
CA GLU A 463 5.62 6.66 -24.31
C GLU A 463 4.13 6.57 -23.89
N GLN A 464 3.80 5.73 -22.93
CA GLN A 464 2.44 5.56 -22.41
C GLN A 464 2.08 6.55 -21.30
N GLU A 465 3.06 7.24 -20.72
CA GLU A 465 2.83 8.32 -19.75
C GLU A 465 2.47 9.65 -20.41
N VAL A 466 2.77 9.83 -21.70
CA VAL A 466 2.56 11.09 -22.44
C VAL A 466 1.11 11.27 -22.91
N ALA A 467 0.28 10.24 -22.80
CA ALA A 467 -1.15 10.29 -23.17
C ALA A 467 -2.04 10.70 -21.95
N ARG A 468 -1.62 11.75 -21.21
CA ARG A 468 -2.37 12.35 -20.10
C ARG A 468 -3.04 13.64 -20.53
#